data_69d7a82054b16b891e7531806e1bc093
#
_entry.id   69d7a82054b16b891e7531806e1bc093
#
_cell.length_a   1.000
_cell.length_b   1.000
_cell.length_c   1.000
_cell.angle_alpha   90.00
_cell.angle_beta   90.00
_cell.angle_gamma   90.00
#
_symmetry.space_group_name_H-M   'P 1'
#
loop_
_entity.id
_entity.type
_entity.pdbx_description
1 polymer ?
#
loop_
_entity_poly.entity_id
_entity_poly.type
_entity_poly.pdbx_seq_one_letter_code
_entity_poly.pdbx_strand_id
1 'polypeptide(L)'
;MKPIFLLFFVLSPLFCKAQPDNMLFYYSWQLNQINIEGQTDIPYNAELNYNVILNFYDTTPYTFSLKVCQTLSGEIEYPANNVMIIPSVLTVSGDACTLIENSDFEALLFNFFQSLINTEFTYYIGIVDFDPPNYFPIMIAPNGDYVEFHETYLGVESFDKKMFSIYPNPVSDIINVRALTTQNISKIRVLSLEGRLLLESNEHFVLTQHLSKGMYLVEVIAEDGSKQIEKILKK
;
A
#
# COMPACT_ATOMS: atom_id res chain seq x y z
N MET A 1 -69.81 13.99 19.29
CA MET A 1 -68.69 14.50 18.44
C MET A 1 -67.42 13.93 18.99
N LYS A 2 -66.81 12.98 18.26
CA LYS A 2 -65.52 12.38 18.64
C LYS A 2 -64.38 13.16 17.95
N PRO A 3 -63.31 13.58 18.64
CA PRO A 3 -62.21 14.24 18.00
C PRO A 3 -61.39 13.20 17.22
N ILE A 4 -61.15 13.48 15.92
CA ILE A 4 -60.20 12.75 15.05
C ILE A 4 -58.82 13.31 15.33
N PHE A 5 -57.97 12.49 15.98
CA PHE A 5 -56.51 12.76 16.08
C PHE A 5 -55.86 12.46 14.75
N LEU A 6 -55.49 13.47 14.01
CA LEU A 6 -54.65 13.34 12.83
C LEU A 6 -53.20 13.15 13.30
N LEU A 7 -52.69 11.91 13.17
CA LEU A 7 -51.30 11.60 13.44
C LEU A 7 -50.49 12.06 12.22
N PHE A 8 -49.81 13.21 12.33
CA PHE A 8 -48.80 13.62 11.35
C PHE A 8 -47.56 12.75 11.52
N PHE A 9 -47.40 11.77 10.63
CA PHE A 9 -46.13 11.08 10.44
C PHE A 9 -45.17 12.06 9.74
N VAL A 10 -44.27 12.69 10.50
CA VAL A 10 -43.13 13.40 9.96
C VAL A 10 -42.19 12.31 9.43
N LEU A 11 -42.26 12.01 8.12
CA LEU A 11 -41.20 11.28 7.43
C LEU A 11 -39.97 12.20 7.44
N SER A 12 -39.11 12.05 8.43
CA SER A 12 -37.74 12.55 8.31
C SER A 12 -37.09 11.80 7.13
N PRO A 13 -36.58 12.50 6.10
CA PRO A 13 -35.81 11.82 5.08
C PRO A 13 -34.60 11.19 5.76
N LEU A 14 -34.57 9.87 5.83
CA LEU A 14 -33.36 9.12 6.15
C LEU A 14 -32.39 9.40 5.00
N PHE A 15 -31.51 10.38 5.18
CA PHE A 15 -30.36 10.57 4.31
C PHE A 15 -29.46 9.34 4.49
N CYS A 16 -29.72 8.30 3.69
CA CYS A 16 -28.82 7.18 3.56
C CYS A 16 -27.59 7.74 2.82
N LYS A 17 -26.55 8.12 3.55
CA LYS A 17 -25.25 8.46 2.95
C LYS A 17 -24.73 7.15 2.32
N ALA A 18 -24.27 7.24 1.08
CA ALA A 18 -23.55 6.11 0.48
C ALA A 18 -22.32 5.79 1.33
N GLN A 19 -22.04 4.51 1.49
CA GLN A 19 -20.79 4.09 2.14
C GLN A 19 -19.72 3.98 1.06
N PRO A 20 -18.51 4.50 1.33
CA PRO A 20 -17.36 4.25 0.46
C PRO A 20 -17.05 2.76 0.40
N ASP A 21 -16.34 2.34 -0.65
CA ASP A 21 -15.80 1.00 -0.68
C ASP A 21 -14.73 0.85 0.41
N ASN A 22 -14.92 -0.11 1.30
CA ASN A 22 -14.03 -0.33 2.44
C ASN A 22 -12.58 -0.63 2.00
N MET A 23 -12.38 -1.15 0.79
CA MET A 23 -11.05 -1.44 0.26
C MET A 23 -10.17 -0.21 0.19
N LEU A 24 -10.74 1.00 0.01
CA LEU A 24 -9.99 2.26 0.01
C LEU A 24 -9.17 2.45 1.28
N PHE A 25 -9.65 1.96 2.42
CA PHE A 25 -9.03 2.19 3.74
C PHE A 25 -8.08 1.09 4.18
N TYR A 26 -8.04 -0.05 3.47
CA TYR A 26 -7.20 -1.19 3.86
C TYR A 26 -5.77 -1.11 3.32
N TYR A 27 -5.56 -0.32 2.26
CA TYR A 27 -4.28 -0.29 1.55
C TYR A 27 -3.72 1.13 1.48
N SER A 28 -2.41 1.24 1.36
CA SER A 28 -1.77 2.39 0.74
C SER A 28 -1.73 2.16 -0.76
N TRP A 29 -1.98 3.20 -1.53
CA TRP A 29 -2.15 3.14 -2.96
C TRP A 29 -0.98 3.85 -3.65
N GLN A 30 -0.17 3.10 -4.37
CA GLN A 30 0.97 3.63 -5.13
C GLN A 30 0.53 4.04 -6.52
N LEU A 31 0.95 5.21 -6.96
CA LEU A 31 0.64 5.70 -8.30
C LEU A 31 1.20 4.77 -9.37
N ASN A 32 0.36 4.37 -10.31
CA ASN A 32 0.66 3.48 -11.42
C ASN A 32 0.63 4.18 -12.77
N GLN A 33 -0.42 4.96 -13.02
CA GLN A 33 -0.64 5.64 -14.29
C GLN A 33 -1.38 6.95 -14.11
N ILE A 34 -1.10 7.91 -14.97
CA ILE A 34 -1.85 9.15 -15.09
C ILE A 34 -2.25 9.40 -16.55
N ASN A 35 -3.31 10.15 -16.74
CA ASN A 35 -3.61 10.89 -17.96
C ASN A 35 -4.27 12.20 -17.54
N ILE A 36 -3.48 13.24 -17.41
CA ILE A 36 -3.91 14.57 -16.96
C ILE A 36 -3.50 15.55 -18.07
N GLU A 37 -4.49 16.19 -18.72
CA GLU A 37 -4.26 17.12 -19.84
C GLU A 37 -3.40 16.51 -20.97
N GLY A 38 -3.50 15.16 -21.16
CA GLY A 38 -2.70 14.42 -22.12
C GLY A 38 -1.27 14.08 -21.67
N GLN A 39 -0.87 14.48 -20.45
CA GLN A 39 0.39 14.08 -19.85
C GLN A 39 0.26 12.70 -19.23
N THR A 40 1.17 11.79 -19.58
CA THR A 40 1.15 10.39 -19.10
C THR A 40 2.44 9.97 -18.40
N ASP A 41 3.48 10.81 -18.48
CA ASP A 41 4.79 10.47 -17.94
C ASP A 41 4.86 10.70 -16.43
N ILE A 42 5.32 9.69 -15.71
CA ILE A 42 5.63 9.76 -14.29
C ILE A 42 7.16 9.75 -14.16
N PRO A 43 7.78 10.76 -13.52
CA PRO A 43 9.23 10.78 -13.34
C PRO A 43 9.70 9.58 -12.55
N TYR A 44 10.70 8.89 -13.10
CA TYR A 44 11.33 7.74 -12.46
C TYR A 44 12.77 8.05 -12.11
N ASN A 45 12.99 8.44 -10.87
CA ASN A 45 14.32 8.81 -10.37
C ASN A 45 14.47 8.50 -8.87
N ALA A 46 15.67 8.70 -8.34
CA ALA A 46 15.98 8.36 -6.95
C ALA A 46 15.24 9.22 -5.91
N GLU A 47 14.77 10.43 -6.25
CA GLU A 47 14.03 11.28 -5.31
C GLU A 47 12.60 10.77 -5.11
N LEU A 48 11.90 10.40 -6.16
CA LEU A 48 10.54 9.85 -6.05
C LEU A 48 10.53 8.37 -5.71
N ASN A 49 11.48 7.58 -6.23
CA ASN A 49 11.68 6.16 -5.96
C ASN A 49 10.37 5.35 -5.77
N TYR A 50 9.42 5.48 -6.71
CA TYR A 50 8.07 4.89 -6.65
C TYR A 50 7.24 5.29 -5.41
N ASN A 51 7.57 6.37 -4.71
CA ASN A 51 6.93 6.75 -3.45
C ASN A 51 5.78 7.77 -3.61
N VAL A 52 5.09 7.79 -4.74
CA VAL A 52 3.87 8.58 -4.90
C VAL A 52 2.72 7.77 -4.32
N ILE A 53 2.34 8.10 -3.10
CA ILE A 53 1.43 7.28 -2.28
C ILE A 53 0.17 8.05 -1.91
N LEU A 54 -0.97 7.45 -2.17
CA LEU A 54 -2.28 7.91 -1.74
C LEU A 54 -2.79 7.03 -0.61
N ASN A 55 -3.28 7.66 0.45
CA ASN A 55 -3.93 6.98 1.56
C ASN A 55 -5.30 7.58 1.80
N PHE A 56 -6.27 6.74 2.14
CA PHE A 56 -7.58 7.14 2.65
C PHE A 56 -7.70 6.72 4.10
N TYR A 57 -8.38 7.54 4.90
CA TYR A 57 -8.55 7.30 6.33
C TYR A 57 -10.03 7.26 6.68
N ASP A 58 -10.45 6.18 7.33
CA ASP A 58 -11.79 6.00 7.89
C ASP A 58 -11.93 6.79 9.19
N THR A 59 -11.97 8.11 9.04
CA THR A 59 -12.12 9.10 10.11
C THR A 59 -13.47 9.81 9.97
N THR A 60 -13.81 10.65 10.92
CA THR A 60 -15.01 11.50 10.83
C THR A 60 -14.61 12.97 10.99
N PRO A 61 -14.57 13.74 9.89
CA PRO A 61 -14.84 13.37 8.48
C PRO A 61 -13.81 12.43 7.88
N TYR A 62 -14.14 11.76 6.77
CA TYR A 62 -13.16 11.00 5.98
C TYR A 62 -12.08 11.94 5.46
N THR A 63 -10.84 11.47 5.43
CA THR A 63 -9.70 12.25 4.95
C THR A 63 -8.83 11.43 4.00
N PHE A 64 -8.01 12.12 3.23
CA PHE A 64 -6.99 11.49 2.40
C PHE A 64 -5.66 12.24 2.49
N SER A 65 -4.58 11.58 2.13
CA SER A 65 -3.28 12.18 1.91
C SER A 65 -2.62 11.61 0.67
N LEU A 66 -2.05 12.48 -0.15
CA LEU A 66 -1.27 12.14 -1.34
C LEU A 66 0.15 12.65 -1.14
N LYS A 67 1.11 11.74 -1.09
CA LYS A 67 2.53 12.05 -0.94
C LYS A 67 3.22 11.96 -2.29
N VAL A 68 3.89 13.05 -2.69
CA VAL A 68 4.91 13.09 -3.74
C VAL A 68 6.23 13.44 -3.05
N CYS A 69 6.78 14.65 -3.15
CA CYS A 69 7.78 15.17 -2.21
C CYS A 69 7.06 15.80 -1.02
N GLN A 70 6.16 16.75 -1.30
CA GLN A 70 5.22 17.28 -0.32
C GLN A 70 4.03 16.33 -0.16
N THR A 71 3.20 16.60 0.83
CA THR A 71 1.95 15.88 1.08
C THR A 71 0.78 16.82 0.87
N LEU A 72 -0.10 16.48 -0.07
CA LEU A 72 -1.41 17.08 -0.23
C LEU A 72 -2.41 16.31 0.64
N SER A 73 -3.22 16.99 1.42
CA SER A 73 -4.22 16.34 2.28
C SER A 73 -5.49 17.17 2.39
N GLY A 74 -6.59 16.49 2.68
CA GLY A 74 -7.88 17.13 2.87
C GLY A 74 -8.98 16.17 3.25
N GLU A 75 -10.19 16.72 3.38
CA GLU A 75 -11.40 15.95 3.59
C GLU A 75 -11.93 15.41 2.27
N ILE A 76 -12.66 14.30 2.35
CA ILE A 76 -13.35 13.68 1.23
C ILE A 76 -14.72 13.18 1.67
N GLU A 77 -15.72 13.31 0.82
CA GLU A 77 -17.07 12.83 1.03
C GLU A 77 -17.47 11.85 -0.08
N TYR A 78 -18.41 10.98 0.23
CA TYR A 78 -18.95 9.96 -0.68
C TYR A 78 -20.46 10.19 -0.82
N PRO A 79 -20.91 11.10 -1.72
CA PRO A 79 -22.33 11.44 -1.87
C PRO A 79 -23.14 10.30 -2.49
N ALA A 80 -22.52 9.42 -3.29
CA ALA A 80 -23.12 8.26 -3.90
C ALA A 80 -22.10 7.13 -4.05
N ASN A 81 -22.56 5.93 -4.41
CA ASN A 81 -21.66 4.83 -4.72
C ASN A 81 -20.73 5.22 -5.88
N ASN A 82 -19.43 4.96 -5.72
CA ASN A 82 -18.40 5.25 -6.72
C ASN A 82 -18.26 6.73 -7.07
N VAL A 83 -18.76 7.64 -6.22
CA VAL A 83 -18.62 9.08 -6.37
C VAL A 83 -17.93 9.66 -5.16
N MET A 84 -16.94 10.51 -5.42
CA MET A 84 -16.20 11.28 -4.44
C MET A 84 -16.41 12.77 -4.66
N ILE A 85 -16.27 13.55 -3.61
CA ILE A 85 -16.18 15.03 -3.65
C ILE A 85 -15.15 15.47 -2.61
N ILE A 86 -14.36 16.46 -2.94
CA ILE A 86 -13.45 17.15 -2.03
C ILE A 86 -14.17 18.43 -1.57
N PRO A 87 -14.73 18.49 -0.34
CA PRO A 87 -15.64 19.57 0.06
C PRO A 87 -14.95 20.87 0.45
N SER A 88 -13.64 20.84 0.63
CA SER A 88 -12.88 21.95 1.20
C SER A 88 -11.51 22.12 0.56
N VAL A 89 -10.83 23.21 0.90
CA VAL A 89 -9.48 23.52 0.45
C VAL A 89 -8.49 22.45 0.93
N LEU A 90 -7.60 22.03 0.04
CA LEU A 90 -6.54 21.09 0.32
C LEU A 90 -5.33 21.78 0.97
N THR A 91 -4.65 21.08 1.85
CA THR A 91 -3.46 21.54 2.55
C THR A 91 -2.22 20.87 1.99
N VAL A 92 -1.17 21.64 1.72
CA VAL A 92 0.14 21.15 1.32
C VAL A 92 1.11 21.32 2.47
N SER A 93 1.90 20.28 2.76
CA SER A 93 2.90 20.25 3.83
C SER A 93 4.12 19.44 3.47
N GLY A 94 5.25 19.69 4.14
CA GLY A 94 6.52 19.00 3.91
C GLY A 94 7.47 19.78 2.99
N ASP A 95 8.61 19.18 2.71
CA ASP A 95 9.66 19.80 1.90
C ASP A 95 9.37 19.63 0.41
N ALA A 96 9.62 20.68 -0.38
CA ALA A 96 9.47 20.64 -1.83
C ALA A 96 10.46 19.69 -2.49
N CYS A 97 10.14 19.22 -3.69
CA CYS A 97 11.06 18.44 -4.50
C CYS A 97 12.33 19.24 -4.82
N THR A 98 13.46 18.57 -4.88
CA THR A 98 14.76 19.20 -5.24
C THR A 98 14.98 19.20 -6.76
N LEU A 99 14.42 18.19 -7.46
CA LEU A 99 14.48 18.11 -8.91
C LEU A 99 13.30 18.84 -9.53
N ILE A 100 13.56 19.64 -10.57
CA ILE A 100 12.55 20.47 -11.22
C ILE A 100 11.46 19.61 -11.89
N GLU A 101 11.86 18.50 -12.52
CA GLU A 101 10.91 17.56 -13.15
C GLU A 101 9.92 16.96 -12.14
N ASN A 102 10.37 16.71 -10.90
CA ASN A 102 9.52 16.20 -9.83
C ASN A 102 8.60 17.29 -9.28
N SER A 103 9.10 18.54 -9.20
CA SER A 103 8.28 19.69 -8.82
C SER A 103 7.16 19.97 -9.83
N ASP A 104 7.46 19.88 -11.12
CA ASP A 104 6.47 20.06 -12.19
C ASP A 104 5.43 18.94 -12.16
N PHE A 105 5.87 17.71 -11.97
CA PHE A 105 5.00 16.55 -11.80
C PHE A 105 4.12 16.65 -10.53
N GLU A 106 4.70 17.04 -9.39
CA GLU A 106 3.96 17.29 -8.15
C GLU A 106 2.88 18.34 -8.36
N ALA A 107 3.23 19.44 -9.01
CA ALA A 107 2.28 20.51 -9.32
C ALA A 107 1.15 20.02 -10.23
N LEU A 108 1.44 19.24 -11.27
CA LEU A 108 0.45 18.64 -12.17
C LEU A 108 -0.54 17.76 -11.37
N LEU A 109 -0.01 16.85 -10.55
CA LEU A 109 -0.81 15.91 -9.79
C LEU A 109 -1.64 16.63 -8.69
N PHE A 110 -1.06 17.60 -7.99
CA PHE A 110 -1.78 18.39 -6.98
C PHE A 110 -2.87 19.24 -7.61
N ASN A 111 -2.62 19.86 -8.78
CA ASN A 111 -3.61 20.63 -9.53
C ASN A 111 -4.79 19.76 -9.98
N PHE A 112 -4.54 18.51 -10.37
CA PHE A 112 -5.62 17.57 -10.66
C PHE A 112 -6.58 17.46 -9.46
N PHE A 113 -6.09 17.16 -8.26
CA PHE A 113 -6.93 17.06 -7.06
C PHE A 113 -7.55 18.41 -6.65
N GLN A 114 -6.83 19.50 -6.79
CA GLN A 114 -7.36 20.84 -6.50
C GLN A 114 -8.49 21.24 -7.44
N SER A 115 -8.45 20.82 -8.72
CA SER A 115 -9.52 21.07 -9.69
C SER A 115 -10.82 20.34 -9.34
N LEU A 116 -10.75 19.31 -8.50
CA LEU A 116 -11.88 18.50 -8.06
C LEU A 116 -12.56 19.05 -6.80
N ILE A 117 -12.07 20.16 -6.24
CA ILE A 117 -12.71 20.80 -5.08
C ILE A 117 -14.14 21.22 -5.44
N ASN A 118 -15.12 20.80 -4.63
CA ASN A 118 -16.55 21.00 -4.83
C ASN A 118 -17.10 20.43 -6.16
N THR A 119 -16.38 19.50 -6.77
CA THR A 119 -16.78 18.82 -8.01
C THR A 119 -16.90 17.32 -7.74
N GLU A 120 -18.03 16.73 -8.14
CA GLU A 120 -18.19 15.29 -8.09
C GLU A 120 -17.31 14.63 -9.15
N PHE A 121 -16.56 13.59 -8.74
CA PHE A 121 -15.78 12.75 -9.64
C PHE A 121 -15.99 11.28 -9.31
N THR A 122 -15.78 10.42 -10.31
CA THR A 122 -15.99 8.99 -10.14
C THR A 122 -14.72 8.27 -9.74
N TYR A 123 -14.89 7.20 -8.99
CA TYR A 123 -13.80 6.25 -8.74
C TYR A 123 -14.28 4.82 -8.99
N TYR A 124 -13.36 3.97 -9.34
CA TYR A 124 -13.57 2.53 -9.50
C TYR A 124 -12.44 1.79 -8.80
N ILE A 125 -12.76 0.66 -8.17
CA ILE A 125 -11.73 -0.27 -7.72
C ILE A 125 -11.77 -1.46 -8.67
N GLY A 126 -10.78 -1.53 -9.54
CA GLY A 126 -10.55 -2.67 -10.42
C GLY A 126 -9.90 -3.82 -9.64
N ILE A 127 -10.12 -5.03 -10.12
CA ILE A 127 -9.50 -6.24 -9.57
C ILE A 127 -8.85 -6.97 -10.73
N VAL A 128 -7.56 -7.25 -10.61
CA VAL A 128 -6.88 -8.18 -11.51
C VAL A 128 -6.87 -9.54 -10.83
N ASP A 129 -7.38 -10.54 -11.54
CA ASP A 129 -7.64 -11.89 -11.02
C ASP A 129 -6.33 -12.68 -10.98
N PHE A 130 -5.51 -12.38 -9.97
CA PHE A 130 -4.37 -13.19 -9.56
C PHE A 130 -4.66 -13.81 -8.19
N ASP A 131 -3.90 -14.78 -7.79
CA ASP A 131 -3.93 -15.33 -6.44
C ASP A 131 -2.64 -14.93 -5.69
N PRO A 132 -2.68 -13.94 -4.75
CA PRO A 132 -3.82 -13.12 -4.31
C PRO A 132 -4.27 -12.07 -5.34
N PRO A 133 -5.54 -11.61 -5.27
CA PRO A 133 -6.05 -10.57 -6.16
C PRO A 133 -5.34 -9.24 -5.92
N ASN A 134 -5.02 -8.52 -7.00
CA ASN A 134 -4.48 -7.16 -6.91
C ASN A 134 -5.62 -6.15 -7.15
N TYR A 135 -5.68 -5.13 -6.32
CA TYR A 135 -6.65 -4.06 -6.39
C TYR A 135 -6.02 -2.79 -6.96
N PHE A 136 -6.78 -2.05 -7.76
CA PHE A 136 -6.32 -0.77 -8.30
C PHE A 136 -7.48 0.24 -8.37
N PRO A 137 -7.47 1.28 -7.54
CA PRO A 137 -8.40 2.40 -7.66
C PRO A 137 -8.01 3.31 -8.82
N ILE A 138 -9.02 3.69 -9.61
CA ILE A 138 -8.93 4.68 -10.67
C ILE A 138 -9.86 5.83 -10.30
N MET A 139 -9.36 7.06 -10.29
CA MET A 139 -10.14 8.27 -10.09
C MET A 139 -10.22 9.03 -11.41
N ILE A 140 -11.45 9.32 -11.83
CA ILE A 140 -11.73 9.93 -13.13
C ILE A 140 -12.45 11.26 -12.90
N ALA A 141 -11.82 12.34 -13.35
CA ALA A 141 -12.41 13.68 -13.36
C ALA A 141 -13.50 13.81 -14.43
N PRO A 142 -14.43 14.77 -14.31
CA PRO A 142 -15.51 14.97 -15.28
C PRO A 142 -15.04 15.27 -16.72
N ASN A 143 -13.84 15.82 -16.90
CA ASN A 143 -13.23 16.10 -18.20
C ASN A 143 -12.58 14.85 -18.86
N GLY A 144 -12.53 13.72 -18.15
CA GLY A 144 -11.93 12.48 -18.61
C GLY A 144 -10.47 12.26 -18.21
N ASP A 145 -9.83 13.24 -17.56
CA ASP A 145 -8.52 13.04 -16.94
C ASP A 145 -8.62 12.01 -15.81
N TYR A 146 -7.57 11.21 -15.62
CA TYR A 146 -7.58 10.17 -14.59
C TYR A 146 -6.22 9.94 -13.94
N VAL A 147 -6.26 9.38 -12.74
CA VAL A 147 -5.12 8.84 -12.02
C VAL A 147 -5.46 7.42 -11.58
N GLU A 148 -4.55 6.49 -11.79
CA GLU A 148 -4.65 5.09 -11.41
C GLU A 148 -3.57 4.75 -10.41
N PHE A 149 -3.96 4.06 -9.38
CA PHE A 149 -3.06 3.54 -8.37
C PHE A 149 -3.14 2.02 -8.33
N HIS A 150 -2.18 1.38 -7.71
CA HIS A 150 -2.25 -0.02 -7.33
C HIS A 150 -1.98 -0.16 -5.82
N GLU A 151 -2.45 -1.24 -5.25
CA GLU A 151 -2.23 -1.49 -3.83
C GLU A 151 -0.73 -1.63 -3.53
N THR A 152 -0.30 -0.98 -2.44
CA THR A 152 0.94 -1.33 -1.79
C THR A 152 0.57 -2.05 -0.51
N TYR A 153 1.08 -3.24 -0.33
CA TYR A 153 0.98 -3.88 0.97
C TYR A 153 1.72 -3.03 2.00
N LEU A 154 0.98 -2.44 2.94
CA LEU A 154 1.57 -1.87 4.15
C LEU A 154 2.07 -3.03 5.00
N GLY A 155 3.22 -3.48 4.71
CA GLY A 155 3.82 -4.51 5.51
C GLY A 155 4.79 -5.33 4.71
N VAL A 156 6.03 -5.20 5.07
CA VAL A 156 7.13 -6.03 4.59
C VAL A 156 7.17 -6.05 3.07
N GLU A 157 8.18 -5.42 2.49
CA GLU A 157 8.50 -5.63 1.06
C GLU A 157 8.11 -7.06 0.72
N SER A 158 7.21 -7.25 -0.26
CA SER A 158 6.79 -8.59 -0.63
C SER A 158 8.04 -9.33 -1.10
N PHE A 159 8.56 -10.19 -0.24
CA PHE A 159 9.65 -11.10 -0.56
C PHE A 159 9.19 -12.20 -1.53
N ASP A 160 8.29 -11.89 -2.46
CA ASP A 160 7.75 -12.86 -3.41
C ASP A 160 8.76 -13.29 -4.48
N LYS A 161 9.89 -12.63 -4.58
CA LYS A 161 11.01 -13.19 -5.31
C LYS A 161 11.92 -13.90 -4.33
N LYS A 162 11.59 -15.17 -4.00
CA LYS A 162 12.50 -16.00 -3.21
C LYS A 162 13.89 -15.97 -3.84
N MET A 163 14.80 -15.28 -3.18
CA MET A 163 16.20 -15.20 -3.59
C MET A 163 16.94 -16.48 -3.26
N PHE A 164 16.51 -17.13 -2.17
CA PHE A 164 17.13 -18.33 -1.62
C PHE A 164 16.11 -19.42 -1.33
N SER A 165 16.51 -20.67 -1.55
CA SER A 165 15.78 -21.86 -1.10
C SER A 165 16.40 -22.35 0.19
N ILE A 166 15.61 -22.47 1.26
CA ILE A 166 16.01 -22.94 2.58
C ILE A 166 15.41 -24.32 2.79
N TYR A 167 16.25 -25.32 2.99
CA TYR A 167 15.80 -26.71 3.08
C TYR A 167 16.72 -27.57 3.95
N PRO A 168 16.21 -28.74 4.46
CA PRO A 168 14.81 -29.16 4.45
C PRO A 168 13.96 -28.37 5.46
N ASN A 169 12.66 -28.28 5.22
CA ASN A 169 11.70 -27.80 6.22
C ASN A 169 10.55 -28.83 6.29
N PRO A 170 10.36 -29.56 7.39
CA PRO A 170 11.07 -29.50 8.68
C PRO A 170 12.54 -29.97 8.65
N VAL A 171 13.37 -29.32 9.47
CA VAL A 171 14.80 -29.63 9.62
C VAL A 171 15.08 -30.59 10.77
N SER A 172 16.07 -31.45 10.61
CA SER A 172 16.64 -32.26 11.70
C SER A 172 17.98 -31.71 12.18
N ASP A 173 19.04 -31.81 11.40
CA ASP A 173 20.38 -31.47 11.89
C ASP A 173 21.07 -30.34 11.13
N ILE A 174 20.71 -30.13 9.89
CA ILE A 174 21.36 -29.17 8.99
C ILE A 174 20.31 -28.40 8.19
N ILE A 175 20.38 -27.07 8.21
CA ILE A 175 19.71 -26.20 7.27
C ILE A 175 20.67 -25.94 6.13
N ASN A 176 20.24 -26.16 4.90
CA ASN A 176 20.96 -25.78 3.70
C ASN A 176 20.28 -24.59 3.03
N VAL A 177 21.07 -23.71 2.44
CA VAL A 177 20.58 -22.55 1.69
C VAL A 177 21.20 -22.58 0.30
N ARG A 178 20.36 -22.43 -0.72
CA ARG A 178 20.77 -22.33 -2.11
C ARG A 178 20.24 -21.06 -2.74
N ALA A 179 21.09 -20.31 -3.44
CA ALA A 179 20.65 -19.17 -4.23
C ALA A 179 19.74 -19.64 -5.40
N LEU A 180 18.64 -18.96 -5.60
CA LEU A 180 17.70 -19.13 -6.72
C LEU A 180 17.90 -18.05 -7.79
N THR A 181 18.69 -17.02 -7.47
CA THR A 181 19.05 -15.89 -8.31
C THR A 181 20.57 -15.83 -8.47
N THR A 182 21.09 -14.77 -9.08
CA THR A 182 22.54 -14.48 -9.18
C THR A 182 23.16 -13.94 -7.88
N GLN A 183 22.36 -13.79 -6.82
CA GLN A 183 22.82 -13.28 -5.53
C GLN A 183 23.66 -14.32 -4.78
N ASN A 184 24.80 -13.89 -4.25
CA ASN A 184 25.63 -14.70 -3.36
C ASN A 184 25.18 -14.54 -1.91
N ILE A 185 25.32 -15.62 -1.13
CA ILE A 185 25.04 -15.64 0.29
C ILE A 185 26.24 -15.05 1.04
N SER A 186 26.01 -13.99 1.80
CA SER A 186 26.99 -13.42 2.72
C SER A 186 26.90 -14.07 4.10
N LYS A 187 25.67 -14.32 4.58
CA LYS A 187 25.47 -14.79 5.94
C LYS A 187 24.10 -15.46 6.13
N ILE A 188 24.06 -16.46 7.00
CA ILE A 188 22.82 -17.11 7.46
C ILE A 188 22.74 -16.95 8.97
N ARG A 189 21.56 -16.55 9.47
CA ARG A 189 21.26 -16.43 10.89
C ARG A 189 20.03 -17.25 11.24
N VAL A 190 20.09 -17.92 12.37
CA VAL A 190 18.93 -18.59 12.96
C VAL A 190 18.52 -17.80 14.21
N LEU A 191 17.27 -17.38 14.23
CA LEU A 191 16.69 -16.54 15.28
C LEU A 191 15.57 -17.29 15.99
N SER A 192 15.35 -16.97 17.27
CA SER A 192 14.11 -17.34 17.96
C SER A 192 12.93 -16.56 17.35
N LEU A 193 11.68 -16.93 17.69
CA LEU A 193 10.50 -16.18 17.24
C LEU A 193 10.44 -14.75 17.79
N GLU A 194 11.15 -14.48 18.90
CA GLU A 194 11.31 -13.14 19.49
C GLU A 194 12.45 -12.34 18.84
N GLY A 195 13.09 -12.87 17.80
CA GLY A 195 14.16 -12.19 17.07
C GLY A 195 15.56 -12.30 17.69
N ARG A 196 15.75 -13.13 18.74
CA ARG A 196 17.06 -13.31 19.37
C ARG A 196 17.94 -14.23 18.51
N LEU A 197 19.17 -13.78 18.19
CA LEU A 197 20.16 -14.57 17.46
C LEU A 197 20.56 -15.81 18.27
N LEU A 198 20.46 -16.99 17.65
CA LEU A 198 20.82 -18.28 18.21
C LEU A 198 22.05 -18.89 17.54
N LEU A 199 22.10 -18.85 16.22
CA LEU A 199 23.20 -19.37 15.39
C LEU A 199 23.51 -18.41 14.25
N GLU A 200 24.76 -18.39 13.81
CA GLU A 200 25.20 -17.64 12.65
C GLU A 200 26.22 -18.48 11.83
N SER A 201 26.17 -18.39 10.52
CA SER A 201 27.11 -19.05 9.61
C SER A 201 27.37 -18.17 8.38
N ASN A 202 28.60 -18.17 7.90
CA ASN A 202 28.98 -17.56 6.61
C ASN A 202 29.06 -18.64 5.49
N GLU A 203 28.76 -19.87 5.82
CA GLU A 203 28.68 -20.99 4.88
C GLU A 203 27.26 -21.09 4.30
N HIS A 204 27.06 -21.92 3.27
CA HIS A 204 25.75 -22.19 2.67
C HIS A 204 24.88 -23.14 3.50
N PHE A 205 25.26 -23.39 4.76
CA PHE A 205 24.53 -24.25 5.68
C PHE A 205 24.72 -23.83 7.14
N VAL A 206 23.80 -24.28 8.01
CA VAL A 206 23.87 -24.11 9.46
C VAL A 206 23.57 -25.43 10.16
N LEU A 207 24.43 -25.82 11.10
CA LEU A 207 24.20 -26.96 11.97
C LEU A 207 23.20 -26.61 13.07
N THR A 208 22.12 -27.37 13.17
CA THR A 208 21.01 -27.12 14.11
C THR A 208 20.86 -28.17 15.20
N GLN A 209 21.83 -29.07 15.34
CA GLN A 209 21.80 -30.21 16.29
C GLN A 209 21.59 -29.74 17.74
N HIS A 210 22.08 -28.56 18.10
CA HIS A 210 21.98 -28.00 19.45
C HIS A 210 20.68 -27.24 19.71
N LEU A 211 19.83 -27.05 18.68
CA LEU A 211 18.55 -26.40 18.85
C LEU A 211 17.49 -27.38 19.35
N SER A 212 16.66 -26.93 20.27
CA SER A 212 15.49 -27.67 20.71
C SER A 212 14.46 -27.81 19.58
N LYS A 213 13.57 -28.79 19.70
CA LYS A 213 12.42 -28.90 18.79
C LYS A 213 11.54 -27.65 18.90
N GLY A 214 11.10 -27.09 17.77
CA GLY A 214 10.31 -25.87 17.78
C GLY A 214 10.41 -25.10 16.46
N MET A 215 9.78 -23.92 16.45
CA MET A 215 9.82 -23.00 15.31
C MET A 215 10.92 -21.97 15.47
N TYR A 216 11.59 -21.65 14.37
CA TYR A 216 12.67 -20.68 14.28
C TYR A 216 12.52 -19.82 13.03
N LEU A 217 13.16 -18.67 13.02
CA LEU A 217 13.32 -17.84 11.85
C LEU A 217 14.73 -18.00 11.29
N VAL A 218 14.85 -18.19 9.98
CA VAL A 218 16.13 -18.22 9.27
C VAL A 218 16.21 -16.97 8.41
N GLU A 219 17.15 -16.09 8.75
CA GLU A 219 17.50 -14.90 7.98
C GLU A 219 18.70 -15.24 7.10
N VAL A 220 18.55 -15.05 5.78
CA VAL A 220 19.64 -15.14 4.81
C VAL A 220 19.95 -13.74 4.31
N ILE A 221 21.21 -13.34 4.36
CA ILE A 221 21.70 -12.04 3.96
C ILE A 221 22.58 -12.24 2.73
N ALA A 222 22.28 -11.53 1.63
CA ALA A 222 23.08 -11.51 0.43
C ALA A 222 24.27 -10.54 0.54
N GLU A 223 25.24 -10.64 -0.37
CA GLU A 223 26.41 -9.73 -0.41
C GLU A 223 26.03 -8.27 -0.69
N ASP A 224 24.91 -8.00 -1.37
CA ASP A 224 24.38 -6.67 -1.63
C ASP A 224 23.59 -6.08 -0.44
N GLY A 225 23.48 -6.83 0.67
CA GLY A 225 22.75 -6.46 1.87
C GLY A 225 21.27 -6.81 1.85
N SER A 226 20.73 -7.32 0.74
CA SER A 226 19.34 -7.80 0.69
C SER A 226 19.15 -9.02 1.62
N LYS A 227 17.93 -9.18 2.14
CA LYS A 227 17.63 -10.19 3.15
C LYS A 227 16.38 -10.98 2.79
N GLN A 228 16.38 -12.27 3.14
CA GLN A 228 15.20 -13.12 3.10
C GLN A 228 15.04 -13.81 4.46
N ILE A 229 13.81 -13.84 4.97
CA ILE A 229 13.50 -14.52 6.24
C ILE A 229 12.46 -15.60 5.97
N GLU A 230 12.73 -16.82 6.42
CA GLU A 230 11.77 -17.92 6.37
C GLU A 230 11.58 -18.57 7.75
N LYS A 231 10.35 -19.02 7.99
CA LYS A 231 10.02 -19.81 9.17
C LYS A 231 10.32 -21.29 8.92
N ILE A 232 11.04 -21.91 9.83
CA ILE A 232 11.35 -23.35 9.78
C ILE A 232 10.84 -24.07 11.02
N LEU A 233 10.58 -25.37 10.86
CA LEU A 233 10.24 -26.28 11.95
C LEU A 233 11.41 -27.22 12.22
N LYS A 234 11.97 -27.20 13.45
CA LYS A 234 12.95 -28.17 13.94
C LYS A 234 12.24 -29.36 14.57
N LYS A 235 12.56 -30.58 14.11
CA LYS A 235 12.02 -31.87 14.60
C LYS A 235 12.79 -32.40 15.82
#